data_f7f84ed58c8c4a6cce65e5b88de2f6b9
#
_entry.id   f7f84ed58c8c4a6cce65e5b88de2f6b9
#
_cell.length_a   1.000
_cell.length_b   1.000
_cell.length_c   1.000
_cell.angle_alpha   90.00
_cell.angle_beta   90.00
_cell.angle_gamma   90.00
#
_symmetry.space_group_name_H-M   'P 1'
#
loop_
_entity.id
_entity.type
_entity.pdbx_description
1 polymer ?
#
loop_
_entity_poly.entity_id
_entity_poly.type
_entity_poly.pdbx_seq_one_letter_code
_entity_poly.pdbx_strand_id
1 'polypeptide(L)'
;MKLIVTIIDDLDVDKVMTALTEQRIGVTRVSSTGGLLGPGNSTLLIGVDESLMPQAMKIIGELAIPRQAVVPYGYSVSVPLPGLVEVSIGGYLAFVLNINHFEQV
;
A
#
# COMPACT_ATOMS: atom_id res chain seq x y z
N MET A 1 19.73 -7.04 5.11
CA MET A 1 18.37 -6.53 5.39
C MET A 1 17.93 -5.57 4.31
N LYS A 2 16.67 -5.63 3.95
CA LYS A 2 16.07 -4.77 2.94
C LYS A 2 14.96 -3.94 3.56
N LEU A 3 14.75 -2.76 3.04
CA LEU A 3 13.60 -1.92 3.35
C LEU A 3 12.71 -1.83 2.12
N ILE A 4 11.48 -2.26 2.26
CA ILE A 4 10.47 -2.07 1.23
C ILE A 4 9.65 -0.84 1.59
N VAL A 5 9.62 0.13 0.68
CA VAL A 5 8.75 1.29 0.80
C VAL A 5 7.67 1.11 -0.25
N THR A 6 6.46 0.91 0.17
CA THR A 6 5.35 0.67 -0.77
C THR A 6 4.21 1.62 -0.51
N ILE A 7 3.60 2.06 -1.59
CA ILE A 7 2.48 2.99 -1.57
C ILE A 7 1.29 2.25 -2.11
N ILE A 8 0.24 2.16 -1.30
CA ILE A 8 -0.90 1.29 -1.54
C ILE A 8 -2.18 2.09 -1.34
N ASP A 9 -3.20 1.78 -2.14
CA ASP A 9 -4.55 2.31 -1.96
C ASP A 9 -5.05 2.00 -0.55
N ASP A 10 -5.66 2.98 0.11
CA ASP A 10 -6.19 2.82 1.47
C ASP A 10 -7.18 1.67 1.59
N LEU A 11 -7.86 1.32 0.50
CA LEU A 11 -8.78 0.18 0.50
C LEU A 11 -8.07 -1.16 0.70
N ASP A 12 -6.78 -1.23 0.42
CA ASP A 12 -6.00 -2.47 0.48
C ASP A 12 -5.04 -2.53 1.66
N VAL A 13 -4.82 -1.41 2.35
CA VAL A 13 -3.80 -1.31 3.38
C VAL A 13 -4.01 -2.29 4.53
N ASP A 14 -5.22 -2.36 5.06
CA ASP A 14 -5.48 -3.21 6.23
C ASP A 14 -5.25 -4.69 5.93
N LYS A 15 -5.71 -5.17 4.78
CA LYS A 15 -5.50 -6.57 4.42
C LYS A 15 -4.04 -6.89 4.14
N VAL A 16 -3.29 -5.96 3.54
CA VAL A 16 -1.86 -6.14 3.32
C VAL A 16 -1.12 -6.18 4.66
N MET A 17 -1.40 -5.24 5.56
CA MET A 17 -0.77 -5.21 6.88
C MET A 17 -1.07 -6.47 7.67
N THR A 18 -2.32 -6.95 7.65
CA THR A 18 -2.71 -8.17 8.32
C THR A 18 -1.95 -9.37 7.79
N ALA A 19 -1.87 -9.51 6.47
CA ALA A 19 -1.17 -10.63 5.85
C ALA A 19 0.32 -10.63 6.16
N LEU A 20 0.95 -9.45 6.14
CA LEU A 20 2.37 -9.32 6.50
C LEU A 20 2.60 -9.69 7.97
N THR A 21 1.75 -9.21 8.86
CA THR A 21 1.85 -9.48 10.28
C THR A 21 1.67 -10.96 10.59
N GLU A 22 0.76 -11.64 9.91
CA GLU A 22 0.56 -13.08 10.05
C GLU A 22 1.81 -13.88 9.69
N GLN A 23 2.63 -13.38 8.80
CA GLN A 23 3.91 -13.97 8.42
C GLN A 23 5.06 -13.47 9.28
N ARG A 24 4.77 -12.74 10.35
CA ARG A 24 5.76 -12.16 11.26
C ARG A 24 6.70 -11.16 10.56
N ILE A 25 6.17 -10.48 9.57
CA ILE A 25 6.89 -9.42 8.85
C ILE A 25 6.43 -8.09 9.45
N GLY A 26 7.36 -7.33 10.00
CA GLY A 26 7.07 -6.03 10.60
C GLY A 26 6.71 -5.00 9.54
N VAL A 27 5.66 -4.23 9.80
CA VAL A 27 5.21 -3.19 8.88
C VAL A 27 4.78 -1.96 9.67
N THR A 28 5.14 -0.79 9.17
CA THR A 28 4.74 0.49 9.74
C THR A 28 4.00 1.30 8.69
N ARG A 29 2.83 1.78 9.05
CA ARG A 29 2.04 2.65 8.18
C ARG A 29 2.38 4.10 8.42
N VAL A 30 2.67 4.82 7.34
CA VAL A 30 2.86 6.26 7.38
C VAL A 30 1.69 6.89 6.64
N SER A 31 0.84 7.56 7.39
CA SER A 31 -0.30 8.27 6.80
C SER A 31 0.15 9.65 6.37
N SER A 32 -0.13 9.98 5.12
CA SER A 32 0.19 11.30 4.59
C SER A 32 -1.10 12.05 4.29
N THR A 33 -1.23 13.24 4.89
CA THR A 33 -2.39 14.10 4.66
C THR A 33 -2.12 15.23 3.70
N GLY A 34 -1.07 15.17 2.94
CA GLY A 34 -0.73 16.25 2.02
C GLY A 34 0.50 15.95 1.21
N GLY A 35 0.84 14.69 1.10
CA GLY A 35 2.03 14.27 0.39
C GLY A 35 1.85 14.23 -1.12
N LEU A 36 2.90 13.84 -1.79
CA LEU A 36 3.00 13.70 -3.24
C LEU A 36 1.90 12.83 -3.85
N LEU A 37 1.31 11.96 -3.05
CA LEU A 37 0.42 10.91 -3.55
C LEU A 37 -1.05 11.24 -3.39
N GLY A 38 -1.33 12.38 -2.77
CA GLY A 38 -2.70 12.80 -2.56
C GLY A 38 -3.49 11.90 -1.60
N PRO A 39 -4.77 12.20 -1.40
CA PRO A 39 -5.63 11.41 -0.54
C PRO A 39 -5.92 10.04 -1.14
N GLY A 40 -6.18 9.06 -0.27
CA GLY A 40 -6.59 7.72 -0.69
C GLY A 40 -5.48 6.70 -0.76
N ASN A 41 -4.24 7.09 -0.45
CA ASN A 41 -3.09 6.18 -0.45
C ASN A 41 -2.33 6.27 0.86
N SER A 42 -1.68 5.18 1.23
CA SER A 42 -0.81 5.13 2.40
C SER A 42 0.54 4.55 2.01
N THR A 43 1.56 4.95 2.76
CA THR A 43 2.90 4.40 2.61
C THR A 43 3.15 3.39 3.71
N LEU A 44 3.65 2.22 3.34
CA LEU A 44 4.08 1.20 4.29
C LEU A 44 5.59 1.06 4.24
N LEU A 45 6.19 0.98 5.41
CA LEU A 45 7.61 0.69 5.58
C LEU A 45 7.75 -0.72 6.12
N ILE A 46 8.47 -1.57 5.40
CA ILE A 46 8.61 -2.98 5.72
C ILE A 46 10.09 -3.33 5.75
N GLY A 47 10.62 -3.59 6.95
CA GLY A 47 11.99 -4.05 7.11
C GLY A 47 12.02 -5.57 7.14
N VAL A 48 12.77 -6.19 6.23
CA VAL A 48 12.81 -7.65 6.11
C VAL A 48 14.22 -8.14 5.84
N ASP A 49 14.49 -9.36 6.27
CA ASP A 49 15.67 -10.08 5.79
C ASP A 49 15.54 -10.35 4.30
N GLU A 50 16.68 -10.39 3.62
CA GLU A 50 16.69 -10.63 2.19
C GLU A 50 15.95 -11.92 1.81
N SER A 51 16.00 -12.93 2.66
CA SER A 51 15.31 -14.20 2.44
C SER A 51 13.78 -14.08 2.47
N LEU A 52 13.24 -13.10 3.18
CA LEU A 52 11.79 -12.88 3.29
C LEU A 52 11.26 -11.85 2.31
N MET A 53 12.13 -11.14 1.63
CA MET A 53 11.72 -10.09 0.71
C MET A 53 10.81 -10.60 -0.41
N PRO A 54 11.10 -11.75 -1.05
CA PRO A 54 10.19 -12.26 -2.09
C PRO A 54 8.80 -12.58 -1.56
N GLN A 55 8.69 -13.09 -0.34
CA GLN A 55 7.39 -13.38 0.26
C GLN A 55 6.61 -12.11 0.54
N ALA A 56 7.27 -11.08 1.06
CA ALA A 56 6.64 -9.80 1.31
C ALA A 56 6.12 -9.18 0.01
N MET A 57 6.94 -9.20 -1.04
CA MET A 57 6.53 -8.68 -2.35
C MET A 57 5.37 -9.46 -2.95
N LYS A 58 5.34 -10.78 -2.75
CA LYS A 58 4.24 -11.62 -3.21
C LYS A 58 2.92 -11.24 -2.53
N ILE A 59 2.96 -11.03 -1.23
CA ILE A 59 1.78 -10.62 -0.46
C ILE A 59 1.22 -9.29 -0.99
N ILE A 60 2.09 -8.31 -1.19
CA ILE A 60 1.68 -7.00 -1.71
C ILE A 60 1.06 -7.16 -3.10
N GLY A 61 1.72 -7.91 -3.97
CA GLY A 61 1.27 -8.10 -5.35
C GLY A 61 -0.05 -8.85 -5.47
N GLU A 62 -0.33 -9.76 -4.55
CA GLU A 62 -1.58 -10.53 -4.58
C GLU A 62 -2.77 -9.76 -4.00
N LEU A 63 -2.52 -8.88 -3.03
CA LEU A 63 -3.59 -8.19 -2.32
C LEU A 63 -3.86 -6.78 -2.85
N ALA A 64 -2.88 -6.16 -3.47
CA ALA A 64 -3.01 -4.80 -4.00
C ALA A 64 -3.17 -4.80 -5.52
N ILE A 65 -3.95 -5.72 -6.04
CA ILE A 65 -4.15 -5.88 -7.47
C ILE A 65 -4.89 -4.67 -8.06
N PRO A 66 -4.41 -4.08 -9.17
CA PRO A 66 -5.17 -3.05 -9.88
C PRO A 66 -6.50 -3.60 -10.37
N ARG A 67 -7.56 -2.83 -10.20
CA ARG A 67 -8.89 -3.25 -10.59
C ARG A 67 -9.80 -2.06 -10.85
N GLN A 68 -10.91 -2.32 -11.53
CA GLN A 68 -11.95 -1.32 -11.73
C GLN A 68 -13.03 -1.49 -10.68
N ALA A 69 -13.58 -0.38 -10.23
CA ALA A 69 -14.68 -0.38 -9.28
C ALA A 69 -15.71 0.65 -9.73
N VAL A 70 -16.99 0.35 -9.45
CA VAL A 70 -18.07 1.27 -9.74
C VAL A 70 -18.42 1.98 -8.43
N VAL A 71 -18.32 3.31 -8.45
CA VAL A 71 -18.58 4.13 -7.27
C VAL A 71 -19.58 5.24 -7.61
N PRO A 72 -20.32 5.76 -6.61
CA PRO A 72 -21.22 6.89 -6.85
C PRO A 72 -20.44 8.13 -7.26
N TYR A 73 -21.08 8.97 -8.07
CA TYR A 73 -20.56 10.31 -8.34
C TYR A 73 -20.37 11.05 -7.03
N GLY A 74 -19.30 11.81 -6.93
CA GLY A 74 -19.00 12.58 -5.74
C GLY A 74 -18.20 11.81 -4.69
N TYR A 75 -17.97 10.51 -4.90
CA TYR A 75 -17.15 9.71 -3.99
C TYR A 75 -15.70 10.18 -4.00
N SER A 76 -15.13 10.38 -5.18
CA SER A 76 -13.73 10.81 -5.31
C SER A 76 -13.57 12.01 -6.23
N VAL A 77 -14.64 12.52 -6.82
CA VAL A 77 -14.62 13.66 -7.73
C VAL A 77 -15.79 14.58 -7.44
N SER A 78 -15.59 15.87 -7.62
CA SER A 78 -16.64 16.88 -7.45
C SER A 78 -17.50 16.98 -8.70
N VAL A 79 -18.29 15.95 -8.96
CA VAL A 79 -19.24 15.92 -10.06
C VAL A 79 -20.64 16.13 -9.50
N PRO A 80 -21.36 17.15 -9.93
CA PRO A 80 -22.68 17.44 -9.36
C PRO A 80 -23.80 16.51 -9.81
N LEU A 81 -23.55 15.65 -10.79
CA LEU A 81 -24.58 14.76 -11.33
C LEU A 81 -24.65 13.46 -10.52
N PRO A 82 -25.86 13.00 -10.15
CA PRO A 82 -26.00 11.71 -9.50
C PRO A 82 -25.74 10.58 -10.51
N GLY A 83 -25.24 9.45 -9.99
CA GLY A 83 -24.97 8.29 -10.82
C GLY A 83 -23.79 7.48 -10.31
N LEU A 84 -23.34 6.56 -11.14
CA LEU A 84 -22.19 5.70 -10.84
C LEU A 84 -21.11 5.96 -11.88
N VAL A 85 -19.87 5.88 -11.45
CA VAL A 85 -18.71 6.05 -12.31
C VAL A 85 -17.72 4.91 -12.07
N GLU A 86 -17.13 4.41 -13.15
CA GLU A 86 -16.10 3.38 -13.05
C GLU A 86 -14.76 4.05 -12.83
N VAL A 87 -14.04 3.61 -11.79
CA VAL A 87 -12.73 4.15 -11.45
C VAL A 87 -11.71 3.02 -11.28
N SER A 88 -10.46 3.32 -11.57
CA SER A 88 -9.36 2.40 -11.29
C SER A 88 -8.95 2.53 -9.84
N ILE A 89 -8.87 1.40 -9.15
CA ILE A 89 -8.42 1.34 -7.76
C ILE A 89 -7.39 0.23 -7.61
N GLY A 90 -6.72 0.21 -6.47
CA GLY A 90 -5.70 -0.79 -6.19
C GLY A 90 -4.38 -0.46 -6.87
N GLY A 91 -3.57 -1.50 -7.05
CA GLY A 91 -2.20 -1.33 -7.51
C GLY A 91 -1.29 -0.83 -6.40
N TYR A 92 0.00 -0.72 -6.70
CA TYR A 92 0.98 -0.26 -5.73
C TYR A 92 2.23 0.23 -6.44
N LEU A 93 3.00 1.06 -5.72
CA LEU A 93 4.40 1.36 -6.03
C LEU A 93 5.24 0.75 -4.94
N ALA A 94 6.37 0.17 -5.31
CA ALA A 94 7.27 -0.40 -4.33
C ALA A 94 8.72 -0.09 -4.68
N PHE A 95 9.48 0.30 -3.67
CA PHE A 95 10.90 0.51 -3.76
C PHE A 95 11.58 -0.42 -2.77
N VAL A 96 12.61 -1.12 -3.20
CA VAL A 96 13.39 -1.99 -2.32
C VAL A 96 14.78 -1.38 -2.17
N LEU A 97 15.13 -1.07 -0.94
CA LEU A 97 16.39 -0.40 -0.60
C LEU A 97 17.26 -1.33 0.25
N ASN A 98 18.56 -1.27 0.02
CA ASN A 98 19.51 -1.93 0.90
C ASN A 98 19.65 -1.12 2.19
N ILE A 99 19.64 -1.81 3.32
CA ILE A 99 19.88 -1.18 4.61
C ILE A 99 21.34 -1.44 5.00
N ASN A 100 22.11 -0.36 5.12
CA ASN A 100 23.50 -0.45 5.51
C ASN A 100 23.71 -0.50 7.02
N HIS A 101 22.76 0.03 7.77
CA HIS A 101 22.81 0.05 9.23
C HIS A 101 21.41 -0.03 9.79
N PHE A 102 21.20 -0.92 10.73
CA PHE A 102 19.93 -1.07 11.44
C PHE A 102 20.21 -1.14 12.93
N GLU A 103 19.40 -0.43 13.70
CA GLU A 103 19.57 -0.36 15.13
C GLU A 103 18.21 -0.35 15.80
N GLN A 104 18.03 -1.23 16.76
CA GLN A 104 16.82 -1.30 17.57
C GLN A 104 17.23 -1.29 19.05
N VAL A 105 16.75 -0.31 19.76
CA VAL A 105 17.15 -0.08 21.16
C VAL A 105 16.07 -0.50 22.13
#